data_102efaefd9212407953dade1f8b583ae
#
_entry.id   102efaefd9212407953dade1f8b583ae
#
_cell.length_a   1.000
_cell.length_b   1.000
_cell.length_c   1.000
_cell.angle_alpha   90.00
_cell.angle_beta   90.00
_cell.angle_gamma   90.00
#
_symmetry.space_group_name_H-M   'P 1'
#
loop_
_entity.id
_entity.type
_entity.pdbx_description
1 polymer ?
#
loop_
_entity_poly.entity_id
_entity_poly.type
_entity_poly.pdbx_seq_one_letter_code
_entity_poly.pdbx_strand_id
1 'polypeptide(L)'
;MRKQIILTISHDIRGPLGNINNCVELASETREKKKREGYLENIRHSCRHILNLVNNLMDVYKINETKDTCNEVPFRLNNLLDNISKEYARKAGGRALLFEHRHKNVGDITVRGDADKLEQILDNLLTNAIKFTLSGTIRFHTEYMAGRLYVEVGDTGIGMDEETLERVFRPFERAAQEINSEGFGLGLFITKALVKVLDGSIEVESRPGKGTTFRLSFPLSETTEEPETEELPVQSATILPKHVLVVDDDSILLKITEDMLGRNGVECTTCQNAKEAILALDRLDYDLVLTDIQ
;
A
#
# COMPACT_ATOMS: atom_id res chain seq x y z
N MET A 1 6.23 -26.96 1.20
CA MET A 1 6.14 -25.48 1.18
C MET A 1 5.13 -24.95 0.15
N ARG A 2 5.26 -25.12 -1.19
CA ARG A 2 4.29 -24.58 -2.18
C ARG A 2 2.82 -24.97 -1.96
N LYS A 3 2.51 -26.23 -1.62
CA LYS A 3 1.12 -26.67 -1.37
C LYS A 3 0.46 -25.96 -0.17
N GLN A 4 1.22 -25.72 0.88
CA GLN A 4 0.72 -25.08 2.10
C GLN A 4 0.42 -23.60 1.85
N ILE A 5 1.25 -22.92 1.07
CA ILE A 5 1.07 -21.54 0.62
C ILE A 5 -0.25 -21.40 -0.16
N ILE A 6 -0.49 -22.26 -1.16
CA ILE A 6 -1.72 -22.23 -1.98
C ILE A 6 -2.97 -22.47 -1.13
N LEU A 7 -2.92 -23.38 -0.16
CA LEU A 7 -4.05 -23.62 0.74
C LEU A 7 -4.36 -22.41 1.63
N THR A 8 -3.33 -21.78 2.19
CA THR A 8 -3.52 -20.57 3.02
C THR A 8 -4.09 -19.41 2.19
N ILE A 9 -3.53 -19.17 0.99
CA ILE A 9 -4.04 -18.15 0.07
C ILE A 9 -5.51 -18.41 -0.29
N SER A 10 -5.84 -19.65 -0.66
CA SER A 10 -7.21 -20.03 -1.04
C SER A 10 -8.19 -19.82 0.13
N HIS A 11 -7.77 -20.10 1.35
CA HIS A 11 -8.57 -19.85 2.56
C HIS A 11 -8.78 -18.35 2.77
N ASP A 12 -7.70 -17.56 2.67
CA ASP A 12 -7.72 -16.13 2.99
C ASP A 12 -8.42 -15.28 1.91
N ILE A 13 -8.54 -15.78 0.67
CA ILE A 13 -9.38 -15.19 -0.38
C ILE A 13 -10.85 -15.57 -0.18
N ARG A 14 -11.17 -16.79 0.24
CA ARG A 14 -12.54 -17.27 0.34
C ARG A 14 -13.37 -16.49 1.34
N GLY A 15 -12.79 -16.09 2.48
CA GLY A 15 -13.47 -15.29 3.51
C GLY A 15 -14.00 -13.96 2.98
N PRO A 16 -13.12 -13.08 2.48
CA PRO A 16 -13.52 -11.80 1.88
C PRO A 16 -14.49 -11.95 0.70
N LEU A 17 -14.29 -12.93 -0.20
CA LEU A 17 -15.24 -13.20 -1.29
C LEU A 17 -16.62 -13.60 -0.79
N GLY A 18 -16.69 -14.46 0.22
CA GLY A 18 -17.96 -14.83 0.86
C GLY A 18 -18.66 -13.63 1.50
N ASN A 19 -17.88 -12.73 2.15
CA ASN A 19 -18.43 -11.50 2.71
C ASN A 19 -18.95 -10.55 1.61
N ILE A 20 -18.25 -10.43 0.50
CA ILE A 20 -18.70 -9.62 -0.67
C ILE A 20 -20.05 -10.16 -1.16
N ASN A 21 -20.15 -11.48 -1.43
CA ASN A 21 -21.39 -12.08 -1.92
C ASN A 21 -22.56 -11.87 -0.96
N ASN A 22 -22.37 -12.14 0.33
CA ASN A 22 -23.41 -11.92 1.34
C ASN A 22 -23.84 -10.45 1.42
N CYS A 23 -22.87 -9.51 1.37
CA CYS A 23 -23.18 -8.08 1.40
C CYS A 23 -23.90 -7.62 0.13
N VAL A 24 -23.62 -8.19 -1.03
CA VAL A 24 -24.33 -7.88 -2.30
C VAL A 24 -25.80 -8.34 -2.19
N GLU A 25 -26.07 -9.56 -1.70
CA GLU A 25 -27.42 -10.05 -1.50
C GLU A 25 -28.20 -9.14 -0.53
N LEU A 26 -27.63 -8.88 0.66
CA LEU A 26 -28.26 -8.03 1.67
C LEU A 26 -28.46 -6.58 1.18
N ALA A 27 -27.55 -6.05 0.39
CA ALA A 27 -27.68 -4.71 -0.18
C ALA A 27 -28.78 -4.63 -1.25
N SER A 28 -29.01 -5.74 -1.98
CA SER A 28 -30.08 -5.81 -3.00
C SER A 28 -31.47 -5.95 -2.39
N GLU A 29 -31.57 -6.61 -1.23
CA GLU A 29 -32.85 -6.87 -0.54
C GLU A 29 -33.30 -5.69 0.35
N THR A 30 -32.35 -4.91 0.87
CA THR A 30 -32.67 -3.83 1.80
C THR A 30 -33.16 -2.56 1.12
N ARG A 31 -34.26 -1.97 1.62
CA ARG A 31 -34.74 -0.65 1.20
C ARG A 31 -34.14 0.49 2.05
N GLU A 32 -33.51 0.16 3.17
CA GLU A 32 -32.93 1.15 4.08
C GLU A 32 -31.58 1.64 3.54
N LYS A 33 -31.54 2.91 3.13
CA LYS A 33 -30.33 3.55 2.57
C LYS A 33 -29.09 3.38 3.45
N LYS A 34 -29.22 3.59 4.78
CA LYS A 34 -28.11 3.49 5.73
C LYS A 34 -27.54 2.07 5.84
N LYS A 35 -28.40 1.04 5.82
CA LYS A 35 -27.93 -0.35 5.82
C LYS A 35 -27.23 -0.70 4.51
N ARG A 36 -27.77 -0.25 3.39
CA ARG A 36 -27.15 -0.46 2.08
C ARG A 36 -25.76 0.20 1.98
N GLU A 37 -25.63 1.43 2.48
CA GLU A 37 -24.32 2.11 2.56
C GLU A 37 -23.32 1.31 3.42
N GLY A 38 -23.75 0.75 4.55
CA GLY A 38 -22.92 -0.11 5.38
C GLY A 38 -22.47 -1.40 4.67
N TYR A 39 -23.34 -2.05 3.90
CA TYR A 39 -22.97 -3.22 3.10
C TYR A 39 -21.99 -2.87 1.99
N LEU A 40 -22.19 -1.73 1.31
CA LEU A 40 -21.26 -1.26 0.28
C LEU A 40 -19.87 -0.94 0.87
N GLU A 41 -19.81 -0.39 2.08
CA GLU A 41 -18.51 -0.15 2.74
C GLU A 41 -17.82 -1.46 3.13
N ASN A 42 -18.57 -2.47 3.58
CA ASN A 42 -18.04 -3.82 3.84
C ASN A 42 -17.50 -4.48 2.56
N ILE A 43 -18.19 -4.30 1.43
CA ILE A 43 -17.71 -4.77 0.11
C ILE A 43 -16.38 -4.10 -0.24
N ARG A 44 -16.31 -2.75 -0.16
CA ARG A 44 -15.07 -2.01 -0.42
C ARG A 44 -13.91 -2.46 0.46
N HIS A 45 -14.19 -2.70 1.73
CA HIS A 45 -13.22 -3.20 2.68
C HIS A 45 -12.69 -4.58 2.28
N SER A 46 -13.58 -5.51 1.91
CA SER A 46 -13.22 -6.86 1.47
C SER A 46 -12.45 -6.85 0.14
N CYS A 47 -12.81 -5.97 -0.81
CA CYS A 47 -12.06 -5.79 -2.05
C CYS A 47 -10.64 -5.28 -1.78
N ARG A 48 -10.48 -4.24 -0.93
CA ARG A 48 -9.14 -3.74 -0.54
C ARG A 48 -8.30 -4.82 0.11
N HIS A 49 -8.92 -5.67 0.94
CA HIS A 49 -8.24 -6.79 1.56
C HIS A 49 -7.70 -7.77 0.51
N ILE A 50 -8.51 -8.16 -0.48
CA ILE A 50 -8.08 -9.06 -1.57
C ILE A 50 -6.96 -8.42 -2.40
N LEU A 51 -7.09 -7.14 -2.78
CA LEU A 51 -6.06 -6.41 -3.53
C LEU A 51 -4.72 -6.39 -2.77
N ASN A 52 -4.74 -6.11 -1.47
CA ASN A 52 -3.53 -6.15 -0.64
C ASN A 52 -2.90 -7.55 -0.60
N LEU A 53 -3.72 -8.61 -0.56
CA LEU A 53 -3.20 -9.98 -0.64
C LEU A 53 -2.51 -10.23 -1.97
N VAL A 54 -3.14 -9.86 -3.09
CA VAL A 54 -2.58 -10.04 -4.44
C VAL A 54 -1.26 -9.27 -4.58
N ASN A 55 -1.22 -8.01 -4.16
CA ASN A 55 0.00 -7.19 -4.19
C ASN A 55 1.13 -7.83 -3.36
N ASN A 56 0.84 -8.26 -2.13
CA ASN A 56 1.81 -8.94 -1.29
C ASN A 56 2.34 -10.25 -1.93
N LEU A 57 1.47 -10.99 -2.64
CA LEU A 57 1.90 -12.19 -3.36
C LEU A 57 2.79 -11.87 -4.55
N MET A 58 2.49 -10.80 -5.28
CA MET A 58 3.32 -10.31 -6.37
C MET A 58 4.69 -9.86 -5.88
N ASP A 59 4.75 -9.19 -4.71
CA ASP A 59 6.01 -8.80 -4.08
C ASP A 59 6.84 -10.02 -3.68
N VAL A 60 6.21 -11.02 -3.05
CA VAL A 60 6.88 -12.29 -2.73
C VAL A 60 7.39 -12.99 -3.98
N TYR A 61 6.64 -12.94 -5.09
CA TYR A 61 7.06 -13.52 -6.36
C TYR A 61 8.27 -12.78 -6.95
N LYS A 62 8.23 -11.45 -7.02
CA LYS A 62 9.33 -10.60 -7.51
C LYS A 62 10.62 -10.85 -6.72
N ILE A 63 10.53 -10.88 -5.40
CA ILE A 63 11.65 -11.14 -4.49
C ILE A 63 12.30 -12.51 -4.76
N ASN A 64 11.48 -13.55 -4.97
CA ASN A 64 11.99 -14.91 -5.20
C ASN A 64 12.64 -15.11 -6.58
N GLU A 65 12.20 -14.36 -7.58
CA GLU A 65 12.72 -14.44 -8.95
C GLU A 65 14.00 -13.62 -9.16
N THR A 66 14.58 -13.04 -8.10
CA THR A 66 15.76 -12.14 -8.17
C THR A 66 15.57 -10.95 -9.12
N LYS A 67 14.33 -10.61 -9.43
CA LYS A 67 13.98 -9.49 -10.34
C LYS A 67 13.75 -8.17 -9.61
N ASP A 68 13.77 -8.19 -8.29
CA ASP A 68 13.56 -6.97 -7.50
C ASP A 68 14.88 -6.20 -7.45
N THR A 69 15.06 -5.34 -8.42
CA THR A 69 16.20 -4.41 -8.49
C THR A 69 15.88 -3.14 -7.72
N CYS A 70 16.88 -2.59 -7.03
CA CYS A 70 16.78 -1.27 -6.43
C CYS A 70 16.67 -0.21 -7.54
N ASN A 71 15.63 0.62 -7.50
CA ASN A 71 15.48 1.76 -8.39
C ASN A 71 16.03 3.00 -7.69
N GLU A 72 17.34 3.21 -7.80
CA GLU A 72 18.01 4.32 -7.15
C GLU A 72 17.81 5.64 -7.91
N VAL A 73 16.92 6.46 -7.39
CA VAL A 73 16.65 7.81 -7.89
C VAL A 73 16.95 8.87 -6.82
N PRO A 74 17.30 10.11 -7.19
CA PRO A 74 17.39 11.19 -6.23
C PRO A 74 16.02 11.50 -5.62
N PHE A 75 15.93 11.66 -4.29
CA PHE A 75 14.72 12.13 -3.62
C PHE A 75 15.05 12.94 -2.36
N ARG A 76 14.12 13.81 -1.96
CA ARG A 76 14.24 14.60 -0.72
C ARG A 76 13.83 13.77 0.48
N LEU A 77 14.80 13.45 1.34
CA LEU A 77 14.59 12.56 2.48
C LEU A 77 13.59 13.16 3.50
N ASN A 78 13.68 14.45 3.77
CA ASN A 78 12.75 15.15 4.67
C ASN A 78 11.30 15.04 4.17
N ASN A 79 11.05 15.21 2.85
CA ASN A 79 9.69 15.14 2.29
C ASN A 79 9.07 13.77 2.50
N LEU A 80 9.83 12.70 2.24
CA LEU A 80 9.35 11.33 2.47
C LEU A 80 8.98 11.11 3.95
N LEU A 81 9.89 11.43 4.86
CA LEU A 81 9.69 11.18 6.30
C LEU A 81 8.58 12.05 6.89
N ASP A 82 8.46 13.31 6.47
CA ASP A 82 7.41 14.21 6.89
C ASP A 82 6.02 13.77 6.41
N ASN A 83 5.92 13.30 5.16
CA ASN A 83 4.66 12.79 4.60
C ASN A 83 4.19 11.55 5.37
N ILE A 84 5.07 10.59 5.60
CA ILE A 84 4.79 9.41 6.42
C ILE A 84 4.36 9.82 7.83
N SER A 85 5.10 10.75 8.47
CA SER A 85 4.78 11.22 9.82
C SER A 85 3.40 11.86 9.90
N LYS A 86 3.02 12.71 8.94
CA LYS A 86 1.70 13.36 8.89
C LYS A 86 0.59 12.34 8.69
N GLU A 87 0.80 11.37 7.81
CA GLU A 87 -0.19 10.33 7.54
C GLU A 87 -0.44 9.46 8.78
N TYR A 88 0.64 8.98 9.40
CA TYR A 88 0.52 8.07 10.55
C TYR A 88 0.11 8.76 11.84
N ALA A 89 0.46 10.05 12.02
CA ALA A 89 -0.11 10.85 13.10
C ALA A 89 -1.64 10.96 12.98
N ARG A 90 -2.18 11.16 11.77
CA ARG A 90 -3.62 11.17 11.51
C ARG A 90 -4.27 9.81 11.76
N LYS A 91 -3.65 8.72 11.28
CA LYS A 91 -4.15 7.34 11.48
C LYS A 91 -4.18 6.97 12.96
N ALA A 92 -3.13 7.30 13.72
CA ALA A 92 -3.04 7.04 15.16
C ALA A 92 -4.06 7.89 15.94
N GLY A 93 -4.21 9.17 15.62
CA GLY A 93 -5.21 10.06 16.21
C GLY A 93 -6.65 9.56 16.04
N GLY A 94 -6.97 8.95 14.91
CA GLY A 94 -8.27 8.29 14.67
C GLY A 94 -8.55 7.09 15.56
N ARG A 95 -7.52 6.54 16.24
CA ARG A 95 -7.63 5.44 17.22
C ARG A 95 -7.31 5.88 18.66
N ALA A 96 -7.20 7.18 18.91
CA ALA A 96 -6.80 7.73 20.21
C ALA A 96 -5.44 7.24 20.73
N LEU A 97 -4.51 6.95 19.80
CA LEU A 97 -3.12 6.60 20.12
C LEU A 97 -2.25 7.86 20.06
N LEU A 98 -1.25 7.93 20.95
CA LEU A 98 -0.23 8.98 20.86
C LEU A 98 0.79 8.60 19.77
N PHE A 99 1.08 9.52 18.87
CA PHE A 99 2.11 9.35 17.86
C PHE A 99 3.27 10.33 18.12
N GLU A 100 4.41 9.80 18.46
CA GLU A 100 5.64 10.56 18.68
C GLU A 100 6.57 10.38 17.50
N HIS A 101 6.93 11.46 16.82
CA HIS A 101 7.91 11.41 15.75
C HIS A 101 9.06 12.39 16.01
N ARG A 102 10.25 12.00 15.61
CA ARG A 102 11.46 12.82 15.71
C ARG A 102 12.38 12.50 14.53
N HIS A 103 12.74 13.53 13.79
CA HIS A 103 13.73 13.44 12.71
C HIS A 103 14.96 14.24 13.11
N LYS A 104 16.12 13.56 13.18
CA LYS A 104 17.38 14.17 13.58
C LYS A 104 18.35 14.16 12.41
N ASN A 105 19.00 15.30 12.17
CA ASN A 105 19.94 15.50 11.06
C ASN A 105 19.34 15.18 9.66
N VAL A 106 18.04 15.30 9.51
CA VAL A 106 17.29 15.04 8.27
C VAL A 106 16.94 16.37 7.60
N GLY A 107 17.84 17.34 7.56
CA GLY A 107 17.59 18.63 6.92
C GLY A 107 17.09 18.52 5.47
N ASP A 108 17.15 19.64 4.74
CA ASP A 108 16.79 19.64 3.31
C ASP A 108 17.91 18.98 2.48
N ILE A 109 18.01 17.66 2.62
CA ILE A 109 19.01 16.85 1.92
C ILE A 109 18.36 15.99 0.84
N THR A 110 19.02 15.93 -0.31
CA THR A 110 18.69 14.98 -1.37
C THR A 110 19.59 13.77 -1.24
N VAL A 111 19.00 12.60 -1.24
CA VAL A 111 19.70 11.32 -1.18
C VAL A 111 19.35 10.47 -2.40
N ARG A 112 20.25 9.56 -2.77
CA ARG A 112 20.02 8.58 -3.83
C ARG A 112 19.60 7.25 -3.23
N GLY A 113 18.49 6.70 -3.72
CA GLY A 113 17.95 5.43 -3.23
C GLY A 113 16.55 5.15 -3.79
N ASP A 114 15.92 4.10 -3.31
CA ASP A 114 14.57 3.67 -3.72
C ASP A 114 13.56 4.15 -2.66
N ALA A 115 12.96 5.30 -2.92
CA ALA A 115 11.99 5.93 -2.03
C ALA A 115 10.74 5.06 -1.83
N ASP A 116 10.26 4.40 -2.89
CA ASP A 116 9.05 3.58 -2.87
C ASP A 116 9.22 2.36 -1.96
N LYS A 117 10.35 1.66 -2.08
CA LYS A 117 10.65 0.52 -1.21
C LYS A 117 10.86 0.93 0.24
N LEU A 118 11.51 2.09 0.46
CA LEU A 118 11.68 2.62 1.81
C LEU A 118 10.32 2.98 2.43
N GLU A 119 9.44 3.64 1.68
CA GLU A 119 8.06 3.94 2.10
C GLU A 119 7.29 2.66 2.41
N GLN A 120 7.34 1.65 1.54
CA GLN A 120 6.65 0.37 1.74
C GLN A 120 7.11 -0.35 3.03
N ILE A 121 8.41 -0.31 3.35
CA ILE A 121 8.96 -0.86 4.61
C ILE A 121 8.36 -0.11 5.80
N LEU A 122 8.40 1.23 5.79
CA LEU A 122 7.94 2.07 6.88
C LEU A 122 6.43 1.96 7.08
N ASP A 123 5.67 1.96 6.00
CA ASP A 123 4.21 1.76 6.01
C ASP A 123 3.81 0.44 6.66
N ASN A 124 4.50 -0.65 6.31
CA ASN A 124 4.22 -1.95 6.92
C ASN A 124 4.49 -1.96 8.42
N LEU A 125 5.62 -1.40 8.87
CA LEU A 125 5.98 -1.36 10.28
C LEU A 125 5.04 -0.45 11.09
N LEU A 126 4.73 0.74 10.59
CA LEU A 126 3.84 1.69 11.25
C LEU A 126 2.38 1.21 11.27
N THR A 127 1.92 0.55 10.20
CA THR A 127 0.60 -0.10 10.17
C THR A 127 0.50 -1.20 11.22
N ASN A 128 1.54 -2.03 11.36
CA ASN A 128 1.60 -3.06 12.39
C ASN A 128 1.60 -2.44 13.80
N ALA A 129 2.37 -1.37 14.03
CA ALA A 129 2.40 -0.66 15.31
C ALA A 129 1.00 -0.14 15.70
N ILE A 130 0.27 0.50 14.77
CA ILE A 130 -1.12 0.95 15.01
C ILE A 130 -2.08 -0.23 15.23
N LYS A 131 -1.91 -1.31 14.48
CA LYS A 131 -2.77 -2.49 14.56
C LYS A 131 -2.67 -3.18 15.91
N PHE A 132 -1.46 -3.34 16.44
CA PHE A 132 -1.19 -4.11 17.66
C PHE A 132 -1.14 -3.28 18.93
N THR A 133 -1.37 -1.97 18.85
CA THR A 133 -1.51 -1.08 20.01
C THR A 133 -2.97 -0.69 20.20
N LEU A 134 -3.57 -1.22 21.27
CA LEU A 134 -4.96 -0.86 21.62
C LEU A 134 -5.04 0.50 22.30
N SER A 135 -4.04 0.82 23.14
CA SER A 135 -3.89 2.11 23.81
C SER A 135 -2.41 2.35 24.11
N GLY A 136 -1.97 3.60 24.04
CA GLY A 136 -0.59 3.96 24.32
C GLY A 136 0.07 4.76 23.22
N THR A 137 1.35 4.49 22.97
CA THR A 137 2.21 5.34 22.13
C THR A 137 2.87 4.54 21.00
N ILE A 138 2.92 5.18 19.84
CA ILE A 138 3.71 4.74 18.69
C ILE A 138 4.83 5.75 18.50
N ARG A 139 6.06 5.27 18.36
CA ARG A 139 7.27 6.08 18.14
C ARG A 139 7.77 5.86 16.73
N PHE A 140 8.06 6.96 16.05
CA PHE A 140 8.74 6.96 14.76
C PHE A 140 9.92 7.91 14.82
N HIS A 141 11.10 7.38 15.08
CA HIS A 141 12.33 8.16 15.18
C HIS A 141 13.27 7.84 14.02
N THR A 142 13.83 8.87 13.41
CA THR A 142 14.84 8.72 12.36
C THR A 142 16.03 9.61 12.63
N GLU A 143 17.21 9.14 12.24
CA GLU A 143 18.46 9.91 12.27
C GLU A 143 19.25 9.63 10.99
N TYR A 144 19.67 10.69 10.32
CA TYR A 144 20.59 10.57 9.20
C TYR A 144 22.00 10.93 9.64
N MET A 145 22.95 10.03 9.44
CA MET A 145 24.34 10.23 9.86
C MET A 145 25.29 9.42 8.98
N ALA A 146 26.35 10.07 8.54
CA ALA A 146 27.45 9.43 7.81
C ALA A 146 26.99 8.59 6.58
N GLY A 147 26.06 9.11 5.79
CA GLY A 147 25.53 8.42 4.60
C GLY A 147 24.60 7.25 4.90
N ARG A 148 24.03 7.22 6.11
CA ARG A 148 23.07 6.18 6.51
C ARG A 148 21.85 6.78 7.19
N LEU A 149 20.69 6.26 6.85
CA LEU A 149 19.44 6.52 7.55
C LEU A 149 19.24 5.43 8.60
N TYR A 150 19.10 5.84 9.85
CA TYR A 150 18.68 4.98 10.97
C TYR A 150 17.21 5.26 11.25
N VAL A 151 16.44 4.19 11.46
CA VAL A 151 15.00 4.28 11.74
C VAL A 151 14.66 3.42 12.94
N GLU A 152 13.88 3.96 13.86
CA GLU A 152 13.26 3.23 14.95
C GLU A 152 11.74 3.39 14.86
N VAL A 153 11.04 2.26 14.73
CA VAL A 153 9.57 2.18 14.85
C VAL A 153 9.27 1.37 16.10
N GLY A 154 8.68 2.02 17.09
CA GLY A 154 8.35 1.41 18.38
C GLY A 154 6.88 1.56 18.71
N ASP A 155 6.31 0.58 19.39
CA ASP A 155 4.96 0.60 19.92
C ASP A 155 4.92 0.13 21.39
N THR A 156 3.84 0.48 22.09
CA THR A 156 3.56 0.01 23.46
C THR A 156 2.41 -1.01 23.47
N GLY A 157 2.28 -1.78 22.40
CA GLY A 157 1.20 -2.72 22.19
C GLY A 157 1.37 -4.05 22.94
N ILE A 158 0.73 -5.08 22.40
CA ILE A 158 0.69 -6.41 23.01
C ILE A 158 2.07 -7.09 23.10
N GLY A 159 3.00 -6.71 22.20
CA GLY A 159 4.31 -7.36 22.10
C GLY A 159 4.23 -8.81 21.63
N MET A 160 5.40 -9.46 21.59
CA MET A 160 5.57 -10.85 21.15
C MET A 160 6.36 -11.64 22.18
N ASP A 161 6.02 -12.93 22.33
CA ASP A 161 6.84 -13.88 23.05
C ASP A 161 8.04 -14.35 22.21
N GLU A 162 8.98 -15.05 22.85
CA GLU A 162 10.22 -15.50 22.23
C GLU A 162 9.97 -16.44 21.03
N GLU A 163 8.98 -17.31 21.14
CA GLU A 163 8.62 -18.25 20.07
C GLU A 163 8.07 -17.51 18.84
N THR A 164 7.24 -16.51 19.02
CA THR A 164 6.72 -15.64 17.94
C THR A 164 7.83 -14.80 17.35
N LEU A 165 8.73 -14.24 18.19
CA LEU A 165 9.84 -13.39 17.75
C LEU A 165 10.81 -14.13 16.84
N GLU A 166 11.11 -15.41 17.10
CA GLU A 166 11.96 -16.25 16.24
C GLU A 166 11.35 -16.51 14.85
N ARG A 167 10.04 -16.42 14.74
CA ARG A 167 9.30 -16.74 13.51
C ARG A 167 8.69 -15.54 12.81
N VAL A 168 8.75 -14.35 13.40
CA VAL A 168 8.03 -13.15 12.95
C VAL A 168 8.34 -12.74 11.50
N PHE A 169 9.51 -13.10 10.99
CA PHE A 169 9.91 -12.87 9.60
C PHE A 169 9.65 -14.05 8.65
N ARG A 170 9.00 -15.12 9.11
CA ARG A 170 8.62 -16.24 8.21
C ARG A 170 7.32 -15.89 7.48
N PRO A 171 7.19 -16.30 6.20
CA PRO A 171 5.97 -16.01 5.46
C PRO A 171 4.78 -16.79 6.05
N PHE A 172 3.61 -16.14 6.07
CA PHE A 172 2.33 -16.68 6.58
C PHE A 172 2.32 -16.98 8.08
N GLU A 173 3.31 -16.54 8.84
CA GLU A 173 3.30 -16.65 10.30
C GLU A 173 2.42 -15.55 10.90
N ARG A 174 1.58 -15.96 11.85
CA ARG A 174 0.69 -15.07 12.60
C ARG A 174 0.80 -15.43 14.07
N ALA A 175 0.79 -14.43 14.95
CA ALA A 175 0.73 -14.71 16.39
C ALA A 175 -0.59 -15.43 16.72
N ALA A 176 -0.56 -16.39 17.64
CA ALA A 176 -1.72 -17.18 18.01
C ALA A 176 -2.93 -16.33 18.50
N GLN A 177 -2.67 -15.12 18.99
CA GLN A 177 -3.65 -14.13 19.42
C GLN A 177 -4.32 -13.37 18.26
N GLU A 178 -3.85 -13.55 17.03
CA GLU A 178 -4.29 -12.83 15.82
C GLU A 178 -5.39 -13.55 15.02
N ILE A 179 -5.97 -14.65 15.51
CA ILE A 179 -6.92 -15.48 14.75
C ILE A 179 -8.08 -14.64 14.16
N ASN A 180 -8.37 -13.47 14.74
CA ASN A 180 -9.41 -12.54 14.27
C ASN A 180 -8.87 -11.20 13.73
N SER A 181 -7.55 -11.02 13.58
CA SER A 181 -6.99 -9.76 13.09
C SER A 181 -6.66 -9.83 11.58
N GLU A 182 -6.92 -8.73 10.88
CA GLU A 182 -6.60 -8.59 9.46
C GLU A 182 -5.09 -8.70 9.21
N GLY A 183 -4.70 -9.48 8.20
CA GLY A 183 -3.33 -9.59 7.72
C GLY A 183 -2.95 -11.03 7.38
N PHE A 184 -2.10 -11.17 6.37
CA PHE A 184 -1.74 -12.48 5.77
C PHE A 184 -0.44 -13.06 6.33
N GLY A 185 0.22 -12.38 7.28
CA GLY A 185 1.53 -12.79 7.77
C GLY A 185 2.64 -12.68 6.72
N LEU A 186 2.46 -11.82 5.71
CA LEU A 186 3.45 -11.59 4.65
C LEU A 186 4.22 -10.29 4.83
N GLY A 187 3.65 -9.29 5.53
CA GLY A 187 4.23 -7.95 5.60
C GLY A 187 5.66 -7.95 6.14
N LEU A 188 5.93 -8.55 7.31
CA LEU A 188 7.28 -8.56 7.88
C LEU A 188 8.27 -9.41 7.07
N PHE A 189 7.80 -10.47 6.41
CA PHE A 189 8.62 -11.23 5.45
C PHE A 189 9.04 -10.36 4.27
N ILE A 190 8.11 -9.61 3.67
CA ILE A 190 8.38 -8.65 2.58
C ILE A 190 9.31 -7.54 3.09
N THR A 191 9.03 -6.96 4.26
CA THR A 191 9.90 -5.95 4.87
C THR A 191 11.34 -6.43 4.98
N LYS A 192 11.58 -7.64 5.51
CA LYS A 192 12.94 -8.19 5.65
C LYS A 192 13.63 -8.37 4.28
N ALA A 193 12.88 -8.77 3.27
CA ALA A 193 13.42 -8.95 1.93
C ALA A 193 13.73 -7.59 1.26
N LEU A 194 12.86 -6.60 1.37
CA LEU A 194 13.10 -5.24 0.87
C LEU A 194 14.27 -4.57 1.56
N VAL A 195 14.40 -4.73 2.89
CA VAL A 195 15.57 -4.26 3.64
C VAL A 195 16.86 -4.82 3.06
N LYS A 196 16.87 -6.11 2.69
CA LYS A 196 18.02 -6.75 2.03
C LYS A 196 18.27 -6.19 0.62
N VAL A 197 17.22 -5.91 -0.15
CA VAL A 197 17.33 -5.29 -1.50
C VAL A 197 17.95 -3.89 -1.41
N LEU A 198 17.66 -3.17 -0.32
CA LEU A 198 18.23 -1.83 -0.03
C LEU A 198 19.58 -1.88 0.70
N ASP A 199 20.26 -3.01 0.75
CA ASP A 199 21.52 -3.21 1.52
C ASP A 199 21.45 -2.71 2.98
N GLY A 200 20.24 -2.78 3.55
CA GLY A 200 19.95 -2.37 4.91
C GLY A 200 20.08 -3.49 5.95
N SER A 201 19.81 -3.14 7.19
CA SER A 201 19.67 -4.08 8.29
C SER A 201 18.37 -3.83 9.07
N ILE A 202 17.82 -4.88 9.67
CA ILE A 202 16.64 -4.83 10.52
C ILE A 202 16.87 -5.69 11.76
N GLU A 203 16.58 -5.10 12.91
CA GLU A 203 16.56 -5.76 14.22
C GLU A 203 15.20 -5.56 14.87
N VAL A 204 14.79 -6.50 15.73
CA VAL A 204 13.53 -6.43 16.44
C VAL A 204 13.71 -6.82 17.89
N GLU A 205 13.14 -6.02 18.79
CA GLU A 205 13.02 -6.31 20.21
C GLU A 205 11.55 -6.28 20.60
N SER A 206 11.08 -7.29 21.29
CA SER A 206 9.69 -7.34 21.76
C SER A 206 9.58 -8.12 23.07
N ARG A 207 8.60 -7.77 23.88
CA ARG A 207 8.22 -8.51 25.09
C ARG A 207 6.70 -8.46 25.26
N PRO A 208 6.04 -9.54 25.67
CA PRO A 208 4.61 -9.55 25.92
C PRO A 208 4.18 -8.43 26.88
N GLY A 209 3.17 -7.64 26.46
CA GLY A 209 2.65 -6.51 27.22
C GLY A 209 3.57 -5.28 27.33
N LYS A 210 4.70 -5.27 26.62
CA LYS A 210 5.66 -4.14 26.62
C LYS A 210 5.79 -3.47 25.25
N GLY A 211 5.16 -4.08 24.22
CA GLY A 211 5.24 -3.62 22.84
C GLY A 211 6.42 -4.18 22.06
N THR A 212 6.63 -3.62 20.89
CA THR A 212 7.66 -4.02 19.94
C THR A 212 8.46 -2.81 19.46
N THR A 213 9.74 -3.01 19.19
CA THR A 213 10.59 -1.99 18.59
C THR A 213 11.40 -2.61 17.45
N PHE A 214 11.24 -2.07 16.25
CA PHE A 214 12.05 -2.37 15.09
C PHE A 214 13.11 -1.28 14.92
N ARG A 215 14.37 -1.68 14.68
CA ARG A 215 15.47 -0.78 14.34
C ARG A 215 16.00 -1.18 12.97
N LEU A 216 16.11 -0.18 12.10
CA LEU A 216 16.57 -0.38 10.72
C LEU A 216 17.71 0.57 10.42
N SER A 217 18.58 0.18 9.48
CA SER A 217 19.54 1.10 8.89
C SER A 217 19.67 0.88 7.40
N PHE A 218 19.77 1.98 6.62
CA PHE A 218 19.88 1.97 5.17
C PHE A 218 21.06 2.82 4.73
N PRO A 219 21.92 2.34 3.82
CA PRO A 219 22.88 3.20 3.15
C PRO A 219 22.12 4.13 2.21
N LEU A 220 22.30 5.43 2.36
CA LEU A 220 21.72 6.45 1.48
C LEU A 220 22.78 7.52 1.25
N SER A 221 23.29 7.61 0.04
CA SER A 221 24.32 8.60 -0.31
C SER A 221 23.67 9.95 -0.59
N GLU A 222 24.22 11.03 -0.03
CA GLU A 222 23.83 12.38 -0.41
C GLU A 222 24.20 12.64 -1.87
N THR A 223 23.35 13.38 -2.57
CA THR A 223 23.56 13.80 -3.95
C THR A 223 23.15 15.26 -4.14
N THR A 224 23.80 15.92 -5.10
CA THR A 224 23.41 17.26 -5.55
C THR A 224 22.48 17.21 -6.77
N GLU A 225 22.16 16.01 -7.25
CA GLU A 225 21.17 15.84 -8.32
C GLU A 225 19.80 16.27 -7.77
N GLU A 226 19.10 17.13 -8.48
CA GLU A 226 17.74 17.45 -8.11
C GLU A 226 16.85 16.24 -8.39
N PRO A 227 15.93 15.89 -7.47
CA PRO A 227 14.92 14.89 -7.77
C PRO A 227 14.22 15.28 -9.07
N GLU A 228 13.98 14.32 -9.95
CA GLU A 228 13.03 14.55 -11.04
C GLU A 228 11.75 15.01 -10.37
N THR A 229 11.48 16.30 -10.50
CA THR A 229 10.19 16.83 -10.08
C THR A 229 9.21 16.15 -11.04
N GLU A 230 8.47 15.13 -10.57
CA GLU A 230 7.13 14.99 -11.15
C GLU A 230 6.53 16.38 -10.96
N GLU A 231 6.55 17.17 -12.01
CA GLU A 231 5.72 18.34 -12.08
C GLU A 231 4.30 17.80 -11.81
N LEU A 232 3.91 17.86 -10.55
CA LEU A 232 2.48 17.87 -10.26
C LEU A 232 1.96 18.96 -11.20
N PRO A 233 1.12 18.59 -12.18
CA PRO A 233 0.64 19.59 -13.11
C PRO A 233 0.17 20.74 -12.25
N VAL A 234 0.89 21.86 -12.33
CA VAL A 234 0.46 23.14 -11.79
C VAL A 234 -1.03 23.13 -12.02
N GLN A 235 -1.83 23.50 -11.02
CA GLN A 235 -3.28 23.64 -11.15
C GLN A 235 -3.58 24.69 -12.25
N SER A 236 -3.12 24.45 -13.45
CA SER A 236 -3.74 24.89 -14.68
C SER A 236 -5.13 24.31 -14.58
N ALA A 237 -6.14 25.14 -14.60
CA ALA A 237 -7.53 24.74 -14.59
C ALA A 237 -7.64 23.42 -15.34
N THR A 238 -7.98 22.33 -14.62
CA THR A 238 -7.98 20.98 -15.17
C THR A 238 -8.99 21.01 -16.29
N ILE A 239 -8.51 21.25 -17.52
CA ILE A 239 -9.35 21.15 -18.71
C ILE A 239 -9.58 19.67 -18.85
N LEU A 240 -10.69 19.20 -18.30
CA LEU A 240 -11.11 17.82 -18.51
C LEU A 240 -11.23 17.58 -20.02
N PRO A 241 -10.73 16.45 -20.52
CA PRO A 241 -10.97 16.09 -21.92
C PRO A 241 -12.47 16.09 -22.16
N LYS A 242 -12.91 16.60 -23.30
CA LYS A 242 -14.34 16.62 -23.66
C LYS A 242 -14.78 15.27 -24.19
N HIS A 243 -13.95 14.68 -25.04
CA HIS A 243 -14.19 13.40 -25.68
C HIS A 243 -13.06 12.40 -25.37
N VAL A 244 -13.41 11.25 -24.77
CA VAL A 244 -12.46 10.17 -24.46
C VAL A 244 -12.84 8.89 -25.18
N LEU A 245 -11.90 8.25 -25.86
CA LEU A 245 -12.06 6.91 -26.39
C LEU A 245 -11.50 5.91 -25.38
N VAL A 246 -12.31 4.92 -24.96
CA VAL A 246 -11.88 3.84 -24.05
C VAL A 246 -11.92 2.52 -24.80
N VAL A 247 -10.82 1.79 -24.77
CA VAL A 247 -10.66 0.50 -25.47
C VAL A 247 -10.29 -0.57 -24.44
N ASP A 248 -11.17 -1.55 -24.25
CA ASP A 248 -11.00 -2.64 -23.31
C ASP A 248 -11.87 -3.83 -23.74
N ASP A 249 -11.41 -5.06 -23.58
CA ASP A 249 -12.17 -6.25 -23.94
C ASP A 249 -13.24 -6.61 -22.86
N ASP A 250 -13.11 -6.07 -21.64
CA ASP A 250 -14.10 -6.23 -20.58
C ASP A 250 -15.25 -5.21 -20.69
N SER A 251 -16.39 -5.71 -21.15
CA SER A 251 -17.61 -4.90 -21.31
C SER A 251 -18.13 -4.28 -19.99
N ILE A 252 -17.82 -4.89 -18.84
CA ILE A 252 -18.21 -4.37 -17.52
C ILE A 252 -17.32 -3.18 -17.17
N LEU A 253 -16.03 -3.30 -17.42
CA LEU A 253 -15.07 -2.23 -17.17
C LEU A 253 -15.34 -1.02 -18.07
N LEU A 254 -15.64 -1.26 -19.37
CA LEU A 254 -16.08 -0.21 -20.29
C LEU A 254 -17.27 0.58 -19.75
N LYS A 255 -18.32 -0.12 -19.30
CA LYS A 255 -19.52 0.52 -18.75
C LYS A 255 -19.26 1.30 -17.49
N ILE A 256 -18.44 0.77 -16.59
CA ILE A 256 -18.05 1.47 -15.35
C ILE A 256 -17.27 2.74 -15.68
N THR A 257 -16.33 2.66 -16.62
CA THR A 257 -15.50 3.81 -17.04
C THR A 257 -16.35 4.89 -17.72
N GLU A 258 -17.28 4.49 -18.61
CA GLU A 258 -18.26 5.38 -19.24
C GLU A 258 -19.10 6.13 -18.19
N ASP A 259 -19.66 5.39 -17.21
CA ASP A 259 -20.44 5.97 -16.10
C ASP A 259 -19.60 6.94 -15.24
N MET A 260 -18.33 6.62 -14.99
CA MET A 260 -17.42 7.47 -14.20
C MET A 260 -17.05 8.75 -14.94
N LEU A 261 -16.73 8.67 -16.24
CA LEU A 261 -16.42 9.81 -17.07
C LEU A 261 -17.65 10.71 -17.25
N GLY A 262 -18.82 10.11 -17.54
CA GLY A 262 -20.08 10.83 -17.71
C GLY A 262 -20.51 11.62 -16.47
N ARG A 263 -20.25 11.12 -15.24
CA ARG A 263 -20.52 11.86 -13.99
C ARG A 263 -19.67 13.12 -13.85
N ASN A 264 -18.54 13.19 -14.53
CA ASN A 264 -17.64 14.34 -14.56
C ASN A 264 -17.86 15.21 -15.81
N GLY A 265 -18.91 14.96 -16.60
CA GLY A 265 -19.24 15.74 -17.79
C GLY A 265 -18.33 15.47 -18.99
N VAL A 266 -17.63 14.32 -19.02
CA VAL A 266 -16.76 13.88 -20.11
C VAL A 266 -17.54 12.93 -21.01
N GLU A 267 -17.59 13.21 -22.30
CA GLU A 267 -18.18 12.31 -23.30
C GLU A 267 -17.22 11.13 -23.54
N CYS A 268 -17.76 9.90 -23.55
CA CYS A 268 -16.99 8.70 -23.67
C CYS A 268 -17.49 7.83 -24.82
N THR A 269 -16.59 7.40 -25.68
CA THR A 269 -16.85 6.34 -26.67
C THR A 269 -16.12 5.08 -26.21
N THR A 270 -16.84 3.95 -26.16
CA THR A 270 -16.27 2.67 -25.73
C THR A 270 -16.12 1.71 -26.89
N CYS A 271 -15.01 0.99 -26.97
CA CYS A 271 -14.71 -0.02 -27.98
C CYS A 271 -14.15 -1.28 -27.33
N GLN A 272 -14.57 -2.45 -27.78
CA GLN A 272 -14.11 -3.73 -27.22
C GLN A 272 -12.85 -4.29 -27.87
N ASN A 273 -12.39 -3.69 -28.97
CA ASN A 273 -11.22 -4.16 -29.70
C ASN A 273 -10.60 -3.05 -30.57
N ALA A 274 -9.38 -3.30 -31.02
CA ALA A 274 -8.62 -2.36 -31.83
C ALA A 274 -9.30 -1.98 -33.17
N LYS A 275 -10.09 -2.89 -33.80
CA LYS A 275 -10.78 -2.59 -35.05
C LYS A 275 -11.88 -1.56 -34.84
N GLU A 276 -12.66 -1.69 -33.79
CA GLU A 276 -13.67 -0.72 -33.40
C GLU A 276 -13.05 0.63 -33.06
N ALA A 277 -11.93 0.61 -32.33
CA ALA A 277 -11.20 1.81 -31.94
C ALA A 277 -10.68 2.58 -33.15
N ILE A 278 -10.09 1.91 -34.14
CA ILE A 278 -9.62 2.53 -35.39
C ILE A 278 -10.78 3.17 -36.14
N LEU A 279 -11.93 2.47 -36.27
CA LEU A 279 -13.12 3.00 -36.93
C LEU A 279 -13.72 4.20 -36.18
N ALA A 280 -13.58 4.24 -34.85
CA ALA A 280 -14.04 5.37 -34.06
C ALA A 280 -13.10 6.59 -34.25
N LEU A 281 -11.79 6.38 -34.29
CA LEU A 281 -10.80 7.42 -34.58
C LEU A 281 -10.94 8.03 -35.98
N ASP A 282 -11.38 7.23 -36.95
CA ASP A 282 -11.66 7.73 -38.32
C ASP A 282 -12.91 8.63 -38.41
N ARG A 283 -13.78 8.59 -37.40
CA ARG A 283 -15.09 9.27 -37.42
C ARG A 283 -15.16 10.51 -36.54
N LEU A 284 -14.43 10.51 -35.45
CA LEU A 284 -14.47 11.55 -34.41
C LEU A 284 -13.06 11.85 -33.91
N ASP A 285 -12.82 13.12 -33.54
CA ASP A 285 -11.63 13.54 -32.85
C ASP A 285 -11.80 13.29 -31.35
N TYR A 286 -10.77 12.74 -30.71
CA TYR A 286 -10.71 12.46 -29.28
C TYR A 286 -9.57 13.23 -28.63
N ASP A 287 -9.82 13.80 -27.45
CA ASP A 287 -8.81 14.49 -26.66
C ASP A 287 -7.87 13.51 -25.95
N LEU A 288 -8.37 12.29 -25.67
CA LEU A 288 -7.65 11.24 -24.94
C LEU A 288 -8.09 9.85 -25.39
N VAL A 289 -7.14 8.93 -25.48
CA VAL A 289 -7.40 7.50 -25.69
C VAL A 289 -6.89 6.75 -24.46
N LEU A 290 -7.79 5.98 -23.81
CA LEU A 290 -7.47 5.05 -22.75
C LEU A 290 -7.53 3.63 -23.32
N THR A 291 -6.45 2.88 -23.25
CA THR A 291 -6.40 1.49 -23.72
C THR A 291 -5.70 0.61 -22.71
N ASP A 292 -6.24 -0.59 -22.48
CA ASP A 292 -5.48 -1.64 -21.79
C ASP A 292 -4.38 -2.15 -22.73
N ILE A 293 -3.18 -2.28 -22.20
CA ILE A 293 -2.02 -2.82 -22.92
C ILE A 293 -1.91 -4.29 -22.52
N GLN A 294 -2.39 -5.17 -23.35
CA GLN A 294 -2.11 -6.60 -23.26
C GLN A 294 -0.96 -7.00 -24.16
#